data_a5b1c4e8715de65a1da5001ddb2d3f2e
#
_entry.id   a5b1c4e8715de65a1da5001ddb2d3f2e
#
_cell.length_a   1.000
_cell.length_b   1.000
_cell.length_c   1.000
_cell.angle_alpha   90.00
_cell.angle_beta   90.00
_cell.angle_gamma   90.00
#
_symmetry.space_group_name_H-M   'P 1'
#
loop_
_entity.id
_entity.type
_entity.pdbx_description
1 polymer ?
#
loop_
_entity_poly.entity_id
_entity_poly.type
_entity_poly.pdbx_seq_one_letter_code
_entity_poly.pdbx_strand_id
1 'polypeptide(L)'
;MNFYNFGGFSGKIKLRIKLLNSWILHSLAYHSIYSPLTISLQRKRGIKIKENSHIAPYVIFDLIFPHLIEIHENVSIGSNTMIFSHSNPTANPILKEKYYPRKIDQVVIKKGAWINPGCIIGPGVTIGENSVLSVGTVITTSVPDNCVVAGNPGRIVKKLD
;
A
#
# COMPACT_ATOMS: atom_id res chain seq x y z
N MET A 1 -9.99 18.31 3.10
CA MET A 1 -8.63 18.65 2.66
C MET A 1 -8.47 18.18 1.23
N ASN A 2 -8.26 19.07 0.26
CA ASN A 2 -8.02 18.71 -1.15
C ASN A 2 -6.55 18.28 -1.29
N PHE A 3 -6.26 16.99 -1.19
CA PHE A 3 -4.91 16.43 -1.36
C PHE A 3 -4.34 16.63 -2.78
N TYR A 4 -5.18 16.94 -3.74
CA TYR A 4 -4.77 17.40 -5.06
C TYR A 4 -5.25 18.83 -5.22
N ASN A 5 -4.33 19.77 -5.17
CA ASN A 5 -4.60 21.22 -5.32
C ASN A 5 -4.86 21.59 -6.80
N PHE A 6 -5.84 20.90 -7.41
CA PHE A 6 -6.22 21.11 -8.79
C PHE A 6 -7.56 21.85 -8.86
N GLY A 7 -7.52 23.20 -8.73
CA GLY A 7 -8.68 24.07 -8.94
C GLY A 7 -9.00 24.30 -10.42
N GLY A 8 -10.28 24.55 -10.73
CA GLY A 8 -10.73 24.90 -12.08
C GLY A 8 -10.77 23.75 -13.10
N PHE A 9 -11.16 24.07 -14.34
CA PHE A 9 -11.33 23.09 -15.42
C PHE A 9 -9.98 22.45 -15.83
N SER A 10 -8.93 23.24 -15.96
CA SER A 10 -7.58 22.77 -16.30
C SER A 10 -7.02 21.83 -15.21
N GLY A 11 -7.30 22.11 -13.94
CA GLY A 11 -6.90 21.25 -12.83
C GLY A 11 -7.57 19.89 -12.85
N LYS A 12 -8.86 19.82 -13.21
CA LYS A 12 -9.57 18.53 -13.37
C LYS A 12 -8.99 17.68 -14.50
N ILE A 13 -8.59 18.30 -15.61
CA ILE A 13 -7.93 17.58 -16.72
C ILE A 13 -6.57 17.02 -16.27
N LYS A 14 -5.73 17.84 -15.62
CA LYS A 14 -4.42 17.40 -15.10
C LYS A 14 -4.58 16.23 -14.12
N LEU A 15 -5.57 16.27 -13.24
CA LEU A 15 -5.85 15.17 -12.34
C LEU A 15 -6.24 13.89 -13.08
N ARG A 16 -7.11 13.97 -14.09
CA ARG A 16 -7.50 12.79 -14.89
C ARG A 16 -6.31 12.18 -15.63
N ILE A 17 -5.44 13.00 -16.22
CA ILE A 17 -4.21 12.54 -16.88
C ILE A 17 -3.28 11.86 -15.87
N LYS A 18 -3.09 12.45 -14.68
CA LYS A 18 -2.28 11.85 -13.60
C LYS A 18 -2.83 10.49 -13.17
N LEU A 19 -4.14 10.38 -12.97
CA LEU A 19 -4.77 9.12 -12.58
C LEU A 19 -4.68 8.06 -13.67
N LEU A 20 -4.89 8.43 -14.94
CA LEU A 20 -4.74 7.53 -16.08
C LEU A 20 -3.29 7.02 -16.20
N ASN A 21 -2.30 7.90 -16.11
CA ASN A 21 -0.89 7.51 -16.11
C ASN A 21 -0.57 6.57 -14.93
N SER A 22 -1.05 6.89 -13.73
CA SER A 22 -0.88 6.02 -12.56
C SER A 22 -1.50 4.64 -12.78
N TRP A 23 -2.68 4.57 -13.38
CA TRP A 23 -3.36 3.33 -13.71
C TRP A 23 -2.60 2.50 -14.75
N ILE A 24 -2.11 3.13 -15.84
CA ILE A 24 -1.31 2.43 -16.88
C ILE A 24 -0.04 1.83 -16.27
N LEU A 25 0.73 2.65 -15.53
CA LEU A 25 1.97 2.19 -14.89
C LEU A 25 1.69 1.07 -13.89
N HIS A 26 0.58 1.16 -13.13
CA HIS A 26 0.18 0.10 -12.21
C HIS A 26 -0.18 -1.19 -12.94
N SER A 27 -0.97 -1.11 -14.01
CA SER A 27 -1.38 -2.27 -14.79
C SER A 27 -0.18 -3.01 -15.40
N LEU A 28 0.81 -2.29 -15.91
CA LEU A 28 2.06 -2.88 -16.41
C LEU A 28 2.86 -3.55 -15.27
N ALA A 29 2.97 -2.88 -14.12
CA ALA A 29 3.66 -3.41 -12.95
C ALA A 29 2.96 -4.66 -12.37
N TYR A 30 1.64 -4.65 -12.33
CA TYR A 30 0.80 -5.71 -11.79
C TYR A 30 1.00 -7.04 -12.53
N HIS A 31 1.12 -7.01 -13.87
CA HIS A 31 1.32 -8.20 -14.68
C HIS A 31 2.80 -8.57 -14.87
N SER A 32 3.72 -7.75 -14.40
CA SER A 32 5.15 -8.04 -14.52
C SER A 32 5.60 -9.15 -13.57
N ILE A 33 6.22 -10.19 -14.11
CA ILE A 33 6.89 -11.24 -13.33
C ILE A 33 8.31 -10.83 -12.90
N TYR A 34 8.82 -9.69 -13.42
CA TYR A 34 10.18 -9.21 -13.18
C TYR A 34 10.19 -8.10 -12.15
N SER A 35 10.55 -8.43 -10.90
CA SER A 35 10.50 -7.52 -9.75
C SER A 35 11.21 -6.16 -9.97
N PRO A 36 12.41 -6.07 -10.58
CA PRO A 36 13.03 -4.78 -10.83
C PRO A 36 12.21 -3.85 -11.74
N LEU A 37 11.51 -4.38 -12.74
CA LEU A 37 10.60 -3.61 -13.59
C LEU A 37 9.39 -3.14 -12.78
N THR A 38 8.79 -4.04 -12.00
CA THR A 38 7.69 -3.72 -11.07
C THR A 38 8.07 -2.55 -10.16
N ILE A 39 9.23 -2.63 -9.52
CA ILE A 39 9.75 -1.58 -8.62
C ILE A 39 9.94 -0.26 -9.37
N SER A 40 10.54 -0.29 -10.57
CA SER A 40 10.76 0.91 -11.39
C SER A 40 9.45 1.60 -11.76
N LEU A 41 8.44 0.85 -12.20
CA LEU A 41 7.13 1.37 -12.56
C LEU A 41 6.38 1.95 -11.33
N GLN A 42 6.46 1.29 -10.19
CA GLN A 42 5.83 1.77 -8.96
C GLN A 42 6.53 3.03 -8.40
N ARG A 43 7.86 3.13 -8.50
CA ARG A 43 8.61 4.36 -8.18
C ARG A 43 8.17 5.55 -9.05
N LYS A 44 7.93 5.33 -10.35
CA LYS A 44 7.39 6.37 -11.27
C LYS A 44 5.99 6.84 -10.86
N ARG A 45 5.20 6.02 -10.18
CA ARG A 45 3.92 6.39 -9.58
C ARG A 45 4.06 7.21 -8.29
N GLY A 46 5.25 7.28 -7.72
CA GLY A 46 5.56 8.01 -6.49
C GLY A 46 5.68 7.14 -5.24
N ILE A 47 5.60 5.80 -5.33
CA ILE A 47 5.89 4.92 -4.20
C ILE A 47 7.39 5.02 -3.90
N LYS A 48 7.72 5.24 -2.63
CA LYS A 48 9.10 5.20 -2.17
C LYS A 48 9.49 3.76 -1.89
N ILE A 49 10.39 3.20 -2.68
CA ILE A 49 10.88 1.82 -2.50
C ILE A 49 12.40 1.90 -2.41
N LYS A 50 12.97 1.46 -1.30
CA LYS A 50 14.40 1.41 -1.09
C LYS A 50 15.03 0.16 -1.72
N GLU A 51 16.34 0.01 -1.55
CA GLU A 51 17.16 -1.00 -2.23
C GLU A 51 16.91 -2.42 -1.71
N ASN A 52 17.33 -3.42 -2.51
CA ASN A 52 17.26 -4.84 -2.20
C ASN A 52 15.85 -5.35 -1.83
N SER A 53 14.80 -4.63 -2.23
CA SER A 53 13.43 -5.08 -2.01
C SER A 53 12.96 -5.94 -3.17
N HIS A 54 12.04 -6.87 -2.87
CA HIS A 54 11.41 -7.75 -3.85
C HIS A 54 9.90 -7.58 -3.83
N ILE A 55 9.30 -7.38 -5.00
CA ILE A 55 7.84 -7.31 -5.17
C ILE A 55 7.44 -8.39 -6.17
N ALA A 56 6.66 -9.35 -5.70
CA ALA A 56 6.11 -10.41 -6.54
C ALA A 56 5.02 -9.87 -7.49
N PRO A 57 4.63 -10.61 -8.53
CA PRO A 57 3.55 -10.20 -9.43
C PRO A 57 2.19 -10.13 -8.71
N TYR A 58 1.26 -9.41 -9.31
CA TYR A 58 -0.13 -9.24 -8.85
C TYR A 58 -0.28 -8.51 -7.51
N VAL A 59 0.71 -7.71 -7.12
CA VAL A 59 0.59 -6.83 -5.95
C VAL A 59 -0.18 -5.56 -6.32
N ILE A 60 -1.22 -5.24 -5.54
CA ILE A 60 -2.05 -4.06 -5.72
C ILE A 60 -1.59 -2.97 -4.77
N PHE A 61 -1.15 -1.86 -5.33
CA PHE A 61 -0.88 -0.63 -4.59
C PHE A 61 -1.96 0.41 -4.86
N ASP A 62 -2.25 1.24 -3.86
CA ASP A 62 -3.19 2.34 -3.98
C ASP A 62 -3.05 3.10 -5.31
N LEU A 63 -4.17 3.27 -6.04
CA LEU A 63 -4.17 3.93 -7.35
C LEU A 63 -4.18 5.45 -7.23
N ILE A 64 -4.77 5.97 -6.15
CA ILE A 64 -5.02 7.42 -5.99
C ILE A 64 -3.87 8.09 -5.24
N PHE A 65 -3.39 7.46 -4.16
CA PHE A 65 -2.36 8.02 -3.28
C PHE A 65 -1.10 7.12 -3.15
N PRO A 66 -0.51 6.64 -4.26
CA PRO A 66 0.66 5.78 -4.21
C PRO A 66 1.85 6.43 -3.49
N HIS A 67 1.99 7.75 -3.54
CA HIS A 67 3.05 8.52 -2.90
C HIS A 67 3.02 8.49 -1.36
N LEU A 68 1.95 7.98 -0.76
CA LEU A 68 1.84 7.74 0.68
C LEU A 68 2.31 6.35 1.09
N ILE A 69 2.85 5.54 0.17
CA ILE A 69 3.39 4.22 0.48
C ILE A 69 4.92 4.32 0.47
N GLU A 70 5.52 3.86 1.57
CA GLU A 70 6.97 3.82 1.76
C GLU A 70 7.41 2.40 2.13
N ILE A 71 8.36 1.84 1.36
CA ILE A 71 8.91 0.50 1.52
C ILE A 71 10.41 0.66 1.72
N HIS A 72 10.91 0.23 2.86
CA HIS A 72 12.32 0.30 3.20
C HIS A 72 13.12 -0.82 2.53
N GLU A 73 14.43 -0.86 2.82
CA GLU A 73 15.36 -1.82 2.24
C GLU A 73 15.09 -3.27 2.71
N ASN A 74 15.44 -4.23 1.88
CA ASN A 74 15.37 -5.68 2.16
C ASN A 74 13.94 -6.19 2.45
N VAL A 75 12.91 -5.50 1.98
CA VAL A 75 11.51 -5.92 2.13
C VAL A 75 11.13 -6.89 1.03
N SER A 76 10.41 -7.96 1.39
CA SER A 76 9.82 -8.90 0.44
C SER A 76 8.29 -8.86 0.51
N ILE A 77 7.64 -8.66 -0.64
CA ILE A 77 6.19 -8.60 -0.76
C ILE A 77 5.70 -9.71 -1.69
N GLY A 78 4.90 -10.61 -1.13
CA GLY A 78 4.32 -11.75 -1.83
C GLY A 78 3.17 -11.39 -2.77
N SER A 79 2.90 -12.26 -3.73
CA SER A 79 1.85 -12.08 -4.75
C SER A 79 0.47 -11.86 -4.15
N ASN A 80 -0.41 -11.17 -4.89
CA ASN A 80 -1.80 -10.89 -4.49
C ASN A 80 -1.94 -10.08 -3.18
N THR A 81 -0.87 -9.46 -2.70
CA THR A 81 -0.91 -8.55 -1.56
C THR A 81 -1.53 -7.22 -2.00
N MET A 82 -2.35 -6.62 -1.13
CA MET A 82 -3.01 -5.33 -1.36
C MET A 82 -2.56 -4.32 -0.32
N ILE A 83 -2.14 -3.12 -0.76
CA ILE A 83 -1.65 -2.06 0.12
C ILE A 83 -2.40 -0.77 -0.21
N PHE A 84 -3.22 -0.32 0.73
CA PHE A 84 -4.07 0.86 0.57
C PHE A 84 -3.66 1.97 1.54
N SER A 85 -3.45 3.16 1.02
CA SER A 85 -3.21 4.38 1.80
C SER A 85 -4.46 5.25 1.96
N HIS A 86 -5.62 4.78 1.48
CA HIS A 86 -6.90 5.44 1.71
C HIS A 86 -8.05 4.45 1.85
N SER A 87 -9.10 4.91 2.53
CA SER A 87 -10.43 4.28 2.54
C SER A 87 -11.52 5.36 2.49
N ASN A 88 -12.62 5.09 1.81
CA ASN A 88 -13.68 6.06 1.64
C ASN A 88 -15.02 5.38 1.30
N PRO A 89 -16.06 5.47 2.15
CA PRO A 89 -17.40 5.00 1.83
C PRO A 89 -18.09 5.96 0.83
N THR A 90 -17.69 5.92 -0.42
CA THR A 90 -17.95 6.92 -1.45
C THR A 90 -19.43 7.14 -1.74
N ALA A 91 -20.23 6.06 -1.72
CA ALA A 91 -21.63 6.10 -2.14
C ALA A 91 -22.62 6.34 -0.99
N ASN A 92 -22.18 6.27 0.27
CA ASN A 92 -23.06 6.43 1.43
C ASN A 92 -22.65 7.67 2.25
N PRO A 93 -23.38 8.80 2.15
CA PRO A 93 -23.04 10.01 2.88
C PRO A 93 -23.15 9.83 4.40
N ILE A 94 -24.10 9.06 4.92
CA ILE A 94 -24.26 8.84 6.36
C ILE A 94 -23.06 8.11 6.95
N LEU A 95 -22.61 7.04 6.29
CA LEU A 95 -21.40 6.31 6.71
C LEU A 95 -20.18 7.22 6.68
N LYS A 96 -20.05 8.01 5.61
CA LYS A 96 -18.89 8.88 5.40
C LYS A 96 -18.82 10.03 6.41
N GLU A 97 -19.94 10.65 6.74
CA GLU A 97 -19.98 11.84 7.59
C GLU A 97 -20.01 11.50 9.07
N LYS A 98 -20.68 10.42 9.44
CA LYS A 98 -20.97 10.11 10.84
C LYS A 98 -20.14 8.98 11.42
N TYR A 99 -19.85 7.90 10.67
CA TYR A 99 -19.28 6.68 11.24
C TYR A 99 -17.90 6.32 10.68
N TYR A 100 -17.70 6.49 9.39
CA TYR A 100 -16.47 6.10 8.69
C TYR A 100 -15.98 7.24 7.80
N PRO A 101 -15.44 8.31 8.40
CA PRO A 101 -14.90 9.41 7.59
C PRO A 101 -13.79 8.91 6.69
N ARG A 102 -13.63 9.57 5.55
CA ARG A 102 -12.54 9.28 4.63
C ARG A 102 -11.21 9.30 5.37
N LYS A 103 -10.48 8.20 5.32
CA LYS A 103 -9.12 8.09 5.85
C LYS A 103 -8.12 8.13 4.70
N ILE A 104 -7.11 8.97 4.79
CA ILE A 104 -5.96 9.03 3.90
C ILE A 104 -4.76 9.14 4.81
N ASP A 105 -3.88 8.15 4.79
CA ASP A 105 -2.77 8.08 5.74
C ASP A 105 -1.63 7.27 5.16
N GLN A 106 -0.40 7.57 5.61
CA GLN A 106 0.81 6.92 5.14
C GLN A 106 0.86 5.45 5.56
N VAL A 107 1.33 4.60 4.65
CA VAL A 107 1.71 3.21 4.95
C VAL A 107 3.21 3.08 4.87
N VAL A 108 3.81 2.52 5.92
CA VAL A 108 5.26 2.30 6.01
C VAL A 108 5.55 0.83 6.23
N ILE A 109 6.37 0.24 5.37
CA ILE A 109 6.89 -1.12 5.56
C ILE A 109 8.38 -0.98 5.84
N LYS A 110 8.76 -1.26 7.11
CA LYS A 110 10.12 -1.07 7.58
C LYS A 110 11.06 -2.18 7.08
N LYS A 111 12.36 -1.93 7.26
CA LYS A 111 13.47 -2.78 6.83
C LYS A 111 13.28 -4.25 7.20
N GLY A 112 13.60 -5.13 6.25
CA GLY A 112 13.61 -6.58 6.46
C GLY A 112 12.24 -7.22 6.66
N ALA A 113 11.15 -6.46 6.60
CA ALA A 113 9.81 -7.03 6.74
C ALA A 113 9.48 -8.01 5.61
N TRP A 114 8.82 -9.11 5.97
CA TRP A 114 8.37 -10.12 5.03
C TRP A 114 6.85 -10.22 5.01
N ILE A 115 6.26 -9.80 3.91
CA ILE A 115 4.83 -9.83 3.66
C ILE A 115 4.54 -11.03 2.79
N ASN A 116 3.93 -12.07 3.36
CA ASN A 116 3.54 -13.26 2.60
C ASN A 116 2.37 -12.99 1.65
N PRO A 117 2.11 -13.90 0.68
CA PRO A 117 1.07 -13.72 -0.32
C PRO A 117 -0.33 -13.48 0.27
N GLY A 118 -1.12 -12.67 -0.46
CA GLY A 118 -2.53 -12.44 -0.14
C GLY A 118 -2.80 -11.55 1.07
N CYS A 119 -1.80 -10.88 1.62
CA CYS A 119 -2.00 -9.95 2.73
C CYS A 119 -2.74 -8.69 2.30
N ILE A 120 -3.49 -8.07 3.23
CA ILE A 120 -4.15 -6.78 3.03
C ILE A 120 -3.67 -5.81 4.09
N ILE A 121 -3.12 -4.67 3.67
CA ILE A 121 -2.59 -3.63 4.56
C ILE A 121 -3.40 -2.35 4.36
N GLY A 122 -4.04 -1.88 5.43
CA GLY A 122 -4.89 -0.70 5.43
C GLY A 122 -4.14 0.62 5.62
N PRO A 123 -4.83 1.77 5.46
CA PRO A 123 -4.24 3.09 5.58
C PRO A 123 -3.79 3.42 7.01
N GLY A 124 -2.63 4.06 7.13
CA GLY A 124 -2.04 4.47 8.41
C GLY A 124 -1.29 3.36 9.15
N VAL A 125 -1.03 2.24 8.48
CA VAL A 125 -0.33 1.11 9.08
C VAL A 125 1.18 1.22 8.89
N THR A 126 1.92 0.97 9.95
CA THR A 126 3.36 0.71 9.92
C THR A 126 3.62 -0.76 10.21
N ILE A 127 4.32 -1.46 9.32
CA ILE A 127 4.86 -2.80 9.57
C ILE A 127 6.27 -2.65 10.10
N GLY A 128 6.52 -3.19 11.28
CA GLY A 128 7.79 -3.09 12.00
C GLY A 128 8.96 -3.80 11.31
N GLU A 129 10.18 -3.48 11.73
CA GLU A 129 11.41 -4.08 11.21
C GLU A 129 11.40 -5.60 11.45
N ASN A 130 11.90 -6.36 10.46
CA ASN A 130 12.00 -7.82 10.48
C ASN A 130 10.69 -8.55 10.84
N SER A 131 9.54 -7.85 10.75
CA SER A 131 8.25 -8.47 11.06
C SER A 131 7.72 -9.26 9.87
N VAL A 132 7.00 -10.33 10.18
CA VAL A 132 6.45 -11.27 9.20
C VAL A 132 4.93 -11.23 9.24
N LEU A 133 4.29 -10.97 8.11
CA LEU A 133 2.87 -11.20 7.94
C LEU A 133 2.67 -12.58 7.31
N SER A 134 1.95 -13.45 7.99
CA SER A 134 1.58 -14.77 7.46
C SER A 134 0.62 -14.65 6.27
N VAL A 135 0.53 -15.69 5.45
CA VAL A 135 -0.34 -15.72 4.25
C VAL A 135 -1.77 -15.28 4.59
N GLY A 136 -2.35 -14.40 3.76
CA GLY A 136 -3.72 -13.95 3.90
C GLY A 136 -4.04 -13.05 5.10
N THR A 137 -3.03 -12.51 5.77
CA THR A 137 -3.22 -11.67 6.97
C THR A 137 -3.79 -10.29 6.59
N VAL A 138 -4.79 -9.83 7.36
CA VAL A 138 -5.39 -8.49 7.19
C VAL A 138 -4.97 -7.57 8.32
N ILE A 139 -4.28 -6.49 7.98
CA ILE A 139 -3.68 -5.54 8.92
C ILE A 139 -4.38 -4.19 8.84
N THR A 140 -4.98 -3.78 9.95
CA THR A 140 -5.65 -2.48 10.12
C THR A 140 -5.02 -1.63 11.23
N THR A 141 -4.07 -2.19 11.98
CA THR A 141 -3.30 -1.52 13.04
C THR A 141 -1.82 -1.82 12.86
N SER A 142 -0.96 -0.92 13.30
CA SER A 142 0.50 -1.08 13.14
C SER A 142 1.04 -2.30 13.86
N VAL A 143 2.06 -2.92 13.27
CA VAL A 143 2.76 -4.11 13.77
C VAL A 143 4.09 -3.67 14.36
N PRO A 144 4.43 -4.06 15.60
CA PRO A 144 5.74 -3.81 16.20
C PRO A 144 6.87 -4.49 15.42
N ASP A 145 8.10 -4.11 15.69
CA ASP A 145 9.29 -4.75 15.16
C ASP A 145 9.41 -6.19 15.67
N ASN A 146 10.05 -7.08 14.90
CA ASN A 146 10.37 -8.47 15.26
C ASN A 146 9.15 -9.30 15.68
N CYS A 147 8.04 -9.17 14.95
CA CYS A 147 6.81 -9.90 15.24
C CYS A 147 6.34 -10.75 14.06
N VAL A 148 5.76 -11.91 14.35
CA VAL A 148 4.96 -12.68 13.39
C VAL A 148 3.49 -12.41 13.65
N VAL A 149 2.76 -12.02 12.61
CA VAL A 149 1.33 -11.69 12.67
C VAL A 149 0.56 -12.60 11.72
N ALA A 150 -0.58 -13.10 12.16
CA ALA A 150 -1.43 -13.96 11.35
C ALA A 150 -2.92 -13.64 11.55
N GLY A 151 -3.73 -13.97 10.57
CA GLY A 151 -5.20 -13.97 10.62
C GLY A 151 -5.89 -12.73 10.08
N ASN A 152 -7.22 -12.75 10.15
CA ASN A 152 -8.13 -11.66 9.80
C ASN A 152 -9.16 -11.47 10.93
N PRO A 153 -9.07 -10.41 11.72
CA PRO A 153 -7.99 -9.41 11.74
C PRO A 153 -6.66 -9.97 12.24
N GLY A 154 -5.53 -9.42 11.78
CA GLY A 154 -4.18 -9.86 12.16
C GLY A 154 -3.90 -9.72 13.64
N ARG A 155 -3.29 -10.76 14.24
CA ARG A 155 -2.84 -10.79 15.63
C ARG A 155 -1.40 -11.26 15.72
N ILE A 156 -0.65 -10.73 16.66
CA ILE A 156 0.71 -11.21 16.95
C ILE A 156 0.60 -12.64 17.48
N VAL A 157 1.24 -13.56 16.76
CA VAL A 157 1.28 -14.99 17.12
C VAL A 157 2.65 -15.42 17.65
N LYS A 158 3.68 -14.65 17.36
CA LYS A 158 5.05 -14.90 17.83
C LYS A 158 5.85 -13.60 17.87
N LYS A 159 6.79 -13.47 18.82
CA LYS A 159 7.89 -12.51 18.79
C LYS A 159 9.14 -13.23 18.28
N LEU A 160 9.93 -12.54 17.46
CA LEU A 160 11.23 -13.02 17.00
C LEU A 160 12.28 -12.47 17.96
N ASP A 161 13.13 -13.34 18.46
CA ASP A 161 14.22 -12.99 19.37
C ASP A 161 15.40 -12.36 18.59
#